data_223bf1892533b236706197715d9cc337
#
_entry.id   223bf1892533b236706197715d9cc337
#
_cell.length_a   1.000
_cell.length_b   1.000
_cell.length_c   1.000
_cell.angle_alpha   90.00
_cell.angle_beta   90.00
_cell.angle_gamma   90.00
#
_symmetry.space_group_name_H-M   'P 1'
#
loop_
_entity.id
_entity.type
_entity.pdbx_description
1 polymer ?
#
loop_
_entity_poly.entity_id
_entity_poly.type
_entity_poly.pdbx_seq_one_letter_code
_entity_poly.pdbx_strand_id
1 'polypeptide(L)'
;MTKRHVSLPVEAEEGVEAFVEDVDSRLSGATGEAICDVVQEILVDLFGDRDAYDRWQSGEEVSPAERVRLQGYDPCNATLESEYYAEVALEEERYERSKYLQWLWRQFDATPMADNVEFALRFRHMIAEHLFEEVGENCRFFKGITFTYGHNISVGDNVVIHDDVHLDDRGRLTIGDRVSISDGTHIYSHDHDIVDQTEVTNFHTVVEDDVRLTFDSMVRAGVKVGENAVVGGRAVVQSDVPAHHVVVGMPAKSVRIKPGFEDVAEPVDAEIESDRTSREIPYDLPEDLVVFDEFGRRPELSKPIDPHHSD
;
A
#
# COMPACT_ATOMS: atom_id res chain seq x y z
N MET A 1 -19.92 -10.32 -9.07
CA MET A 1 -19.42 -11.66 -9.47
C MET A 1 -20.04 -12.69 -8.57
N THR A 2 -20.66 -13.74 -9.11
CA THR A 2 -21.25 -14.82 -8.30
C THR A 2 -20.14 -15.80 -7.94
N LYS A 3 -19.85 -15.98 -6.64
CA LYS A 3 -18.82 -16.90 -6.15
C LYS A 3 -19.48 -18.11 -5.49
N ARG A 4 -18.84 -19.27 -5.62
CA ARG A 4 -19.20 -20.47 -4.87
C ARG A 4 -18.67 -20.30 -3.43
N HIS A 5 -19.48 -20.67 -2.44
CA HIS A 5 -19.00 -20.80 -1.07
C HIS A 5 -17.98 -21.94 -0.97
N VAL A 6 -16.84 -21.69 -0.40
CA VAL A 6 -15.78 -22.67 -0.09
C VAL A 6 -15.45 -22.52 1.39
N SER A 7 -15.38 -23.63 2.10
CA SER A 7 -14.96 -23.67 3.49
C SER A 7 -13.79 -24.61 3.67
N LEU A 8 -12.94 -24.32 4.63
CA LEU A 8 -11.91 -25.25 5.06
C LEU A 8 -12.53 -26.43 5.83
N PRO A 9 -11.86 -27.59 5.90
CA PRO A 9 -12.17 -28.61 6.90
C PRO A 9 -12.08 -28.01 8.32
N VAL A 10 -12.92 -28.48 9.25
CA VAL A 10 -13.05 -27.90 10.60
C VAL A 10 -11.69 -27.79 11.32
N GLU A 11 -10.89 -28.84 11.29
CA GLU A 11 -9.56 -28.86 11.93
C GLU A 11 -8.61 -27.81 11.31
N ALA A 12 -8.68 -27.59 9.99
CA ALA A 12 -7.88 -26.57 9.32
C ALA A 12 -8.37 -25.16 9.62
N GLU A 13 -9.68 -24.98 9.74
CA GLU A 13 -10.32 -23.72 10.14
C GLU A 13 -9.88 -23.30 11.55
N GLU A 14 -10.01 -24.21 12.52
CA GLU A 14 -9.58 -24.02 13.91
C GLU A 14 -8.08 -23.65 14.00
N GLY A 15 -7.24 -24.30 13.18
CA GLY A 15 -5.80 -23.99 13.13
C GLY A 15 -5.51 -22.61 12.59
N VAL A 16 -6.22 -22.17 11.53
CA VAL A 16 -6.10 -20.82 10.96
C VAL A 16 -6.55 -19.77 11.96
N GLU A 17 -7.73 -19.94 12.57
CA GLU A 17 -8.25 -19.01 13.57
C GLU A 17 -7.27 -18.85 14.74
N ALA A 18 -6.84 -19.96 15.34
CA ALA A 18 -5.91 -19.93 16.47
C ALA A 18 -4.59 -19.23 16.15
N PHE A 19 -4.04 -19.42 14.93
CA PHE A 19 -2.80 -18.76 14.52
C PHE A 19 -3.00 -17.26 14.29
N VAL A 20 -4.07 -16.86 13.63
CA VAL A 20 -4.37 -15.44 13.39
C VAL A 20 -4.62 -14.70 14.70
N GLU A 21 -5.39 -15.29 15.62
CA GLU A 21 -5.66 -14.73 16.95
C GLU A 21 -4.38 -14.61 17.81
N ASP A 22 -3.48 -15.60 17.75
CA ASP A 22 -2.19 -15.52 18.45
C ASP A 22 -1.34 -14.36 17.95
N VAL A 23 -1.20 -14.24 16.62
CA VAL A 23 -0.43 -13.15 15.98
C VAL A 23 -1.04 -11.79 16.30
N ASP A 24 -2.34 -11.65 16.18
CA ASP A 24 -3.07 -10.42 16.50
C ASP A 24 -2.84 -9.98 17.96
N SER A 25 -2.96 -10.92 18.89
CA SER A 25 -2.71 -10.67 20.33
C SER A 25 -1.28 -10.20 20.60
N ARG A 26 -0.30 -10.81 19.93
CA ARG A 26 1.13 -10.45 20.08
C ARG A 26 1.42 -9.07 19.53
N LEU A 27 0.88 -8.73 18.34
CA LEU A 27 1.03 -7.41 17.73
C LEU A 27 0.33 -6.31 18.53
N SER A 28 -0.86 -6.59 19.09
CA SER A 28 -1.62 -5.67 19.95
C SER A 28 -0.89 -5.39 21.28
N GLY A 29 -0.16 -6.36 21.80
CA GLY A 29 0.59 -6.24 23.05
C GLY A 29 1.96 -5.57 22.92
N ALA A 30 2.46 -5.37 21.71
CA ALA A 30 3.81 -4.87 21.45
C ALA A 30 3.81 -3.38 21.05
N THR A 31 4.80 -2.63 21.55
CA THR A 31 5.01 -1.22 21.22
C THR A 31 6.50 -0.94 20.99
N GLY A 32 6.81 0.07 20.16
CA GLY A 32 8.18 0.45 19.86
C GLY A 32 9.01 -0.72 19.30
N GLU A 33 10.25 -0.82 19.70
CA GLU A 33 11.17 -1.87 19.24
C GLU A 33 10.73 -3.31 19.56
N ALA A 34 9.85 -3.51 20.57
CA ALA A 34 9.32 -4.85 20.86
C ALA A 34 8.52 -5.46 19.70
N ILE A 35 8.04 -4.64 18.78
CA ILE A 35 7.39 -5.12 17.56
C ILE A 35 8.38 -5.84 16.64
N CYS A 36 9.66 -5.43 16.61
CA CYS A 36 10.71 -6.12 15.86
C CYS A 36 10.83 -7.58 16.29
N ASP A 37 10.93 -7.82 17.61
CA ASP A 37 11.04 -9.18 18.15
C ASP A 37 9.80 -10.00 17.81
N VAL A 38 8.61 -9.42 17.94
CA VAL A 38 7.34 -10.10 17.62
C VAL A 38 7.28 -10.46 16.14
N VAL A 39 7.62 -9.53 15.24
CA VAL A 39 7.62 -9.79 13.79
C VAL A 39 8.65 -10.85 13.43
N GLN A 40 9.85 -10.78 14.00
CA GLN A 40 10.88 -11.78 13.79
C GLN A 40 10.40 -13.19 14.19
N GLU A 41 9.82 -13.33 15.38
CA GLU A 41 9.27 -14.60 15.88
C GLU A 41 8.16 -15.14 14.96
N ILE A 42 7.23 -14.30 14.51
CA ILE A 42 6.18 -14.68 13.56
C ILE A 42 6.78 -15.19 12.26
N LEU A 43 7.77 -14.51 11.72
CA LEU A 43 8.42 -14.90 10.46
C LEU A 43 9.21 -16.21 10.63
N VAL A 44 9.88 -16.41 11.75
CA VAL A 44 10.54 -17.69 12.08
C VAL A 44 9.53 -18.86 12.04
N ASP A 45 8.34 -18.66 12.59
CA ASP A 45 7.28 -19.67 12.57
C ASP A 45 6.71 -19.89 11.17
N LEU A 46 6.43 -18.81 10.43
CA LEU A 46 5.90 -18.85 9.07
C LEU A 46 6.85 -19.53 8.06
N PHE A 47 8.16 -19.34 8.23
CA PHE A 47 9.17 -19.98 7.38
C PHE A 47 9.59 -21.37 7.89
N GLY A 48 9.15 -21.78 9.09
CA GLY A 48 9.48 -23.07 9.70
C GLY A 48 10.94 -23.17 10.15
N ASP A 49 11.56 -22.07 10.51
CA ASP A 49 12.98 -21.98 10.88
C ASP A 49 13.23 -22.01 12.40
N ARG A 50 12.25 -22.44 13.19
CA ARG A 50 12.32 -22.43 14.65
C ARG A 50 13.56 -23.16 15.20
N ASP A 51 13.88 -24.35 14.71
CA ASP A 51 15.04 -25.10 15.15
C ASP A 51 16.37 -24.37 14.86
N ALA A 52 16.49 -23.73 13.70
CA ALA A 52 17.68 -22.97 13.33
C ALA A 52 17.79 -21.67 14.16
N TYR A 53 16.68 -21.03 14.42
CA TYR A 53 16.59 -19.83 15.23
C TYR A 53 16.99 -20.11 16.68
N ASP A 54 16.44 -21.16 17.30
CA ASP A 54 16.74 -21.53 18.69
C ASP A 54 18.22 -21.91 18.88
N ARG A 55 18.83 -22.64 17.93
CA ARG A 55 20.28 -22.92 17.92
C ARG A 55 21.09 -21.62 17.85
N TRP A 56 20.71 -20.69 16.96
CA TRP A 56 21.39 -19.41 16.85
C TRP A 56 21.26 -18.58 18.13
N GLN A 57 20.09 -18.51 18.74
CA GLN A 57 19.85 -17.79 20.00
C GLN A 57 20.62 -18.41 21.18
N SER A 58 20.83 -19.73 21.17
CA SER A 58 21.65 -20.40 22.19
C SER A 58 23.17 -20.19 22.02
N GLY A 59 23.59 -19.50 20.97
CA GLY A 59 25.00 -19.22 20.68
C GLY A 59 25.71 -20.33 19.90
N GLU A 60 24.98 -21.30 19.37
CA GLU A 60 25.54 -22.28 18.45
C GLU A 60 25.97 -21.66 17.14
N GLU A 61 27.02 -22.20 16.53
CA GLU A 61 27.48 -21.73 15.23
C GLU A 61 26.51 -22.15 14.13
N VAL A 62 25.99 -21.17 13.40
CA VAL A 62 25.16 -21.36 12.20
C VAL A 62 25.94 -20.97 10.95
N SER A 63 25.59 -21.56 9.80
CA SER A 63 26.24 -21.21 8.53
C SER A 63 26.01 -19.74 8.16
N PRO A 64 26.88 -19.10 7.36
CA PRO A 64 26.67 -17.71 6.92
C PRO A 64 25.31 -17.49 6.22
N ALA A 65 24.84 -18.46 5.46
CA ALA A 65 23.54 -18.40 4.79
C ALA A 65 22.36 -18.44 5.77
N GLU A 66 22.44 -19.32 6.79
CA GLU A 66 21.44 -19.35 7.86
C GLU A 66 21.43 -18.04 8.65
N ARG A 67 22.61 -17.52 8.98
CA ARG A 67 22.73 -16.24 9.69
C ARG A 67 22.05 -15.09 8.94
N VAL A 68 22.34 -14.91 7.65
CA VAL A 68 21.73 -13.84 6.84
C VAL A 68 20.23 -14.03 6.77
N ARG A 69 19.73 -15.26 6.60
CA ARG A 69 18.30 -15.55 6.57
C ARG A 69 17.62 -15.22 7.90
N LEU A 70 18.16 -15.72 9.03
CA LEU A 70 17.60 -15.49 10.37
C LEU A 70 17.66 -14.02 10.79
N GLN A 71 18.73 -13.29 10.42
CA GLN A 71 18.83 -11.86 10.62
C GLN A 71 17.82 -11.09 9.77
N GLY A 72 17.52 -11.59 8.56
CA GLY A 72 16.54 -10.99 7.65
C GLY A 72 15.09 -11.11 8.09
N TYR A 73 14.77 -11.94 9.09
CA TYR A 73 13.43 -11.97 9.70
C TYR A 73 13.19 -10.79 10.64
N ASP A 74 14.23 -10.22 11.20
CA ASP A 74 14.16 -9.04 12.04
C ASP A 74 14.01 -7.77 11.19
N PRO A 75 12.86 -7.06 11.27
CA PRO A 75 12.64 -5.84 10.49
C PRO A 75 13.57 -4.68 10.87
N CYS A 76 14.18 -4.72 12.07
CA CYS A 76 15.19 -3.75 12.47
C CYS A 76 16.51 -3.89 11.66
N ASN A 77 16.76 -5.07 11.08
CA ASN A 77 17.88 -5.33 10.17
C ASN A 77 17.54 -5.08 8.69
N ALA A 78 16.28 -4.81 8.37
CA ALA A 78 15.82 -4.54 7.02
C ALA A 78 15.82 -3.05 6.72
N THR A 79 15.99 -2.70 5.43
CA THR A 79 15.79 -1.34 4.93
C THR A 79 14.71 -1.34 3.86
N LEU A 80 13.81 -0.37 3.92
CA LEU A 80 12.79 -0.12 2.91
C LEU A 80 13.13 1.19 2.18
N GLU A 81 12.75 1.30 0.91
CA GLU A 81 12.97 2.50 0.11
C GLU A 81 12.36 3.74 0.77
N SER A 82 11.19 3.58 1.36
CA SER A 82 10.48 4.65 2.06
C SER A 82 11.23 5.26 3.25
N GLU A 83 12.23 4.58 3.82
CA GLU A 83 13.09 5.15 4.87
C GLU A 83 13.96 6.32 4.38
N TYR A 84 14.19 6.39 3.07
CA TYR A 84 15.00 7.45 2.46
C TYR A 84 14.18 8.71 2.15
N TYR A 85 12.85 8.69 2.35
CA TYR A 85 12.01 9.86 2.10
C TYR A 85 12.10 10.83 3.27
N ALA A 86 12.43 12.08 2.96
CA ALA A 86 12.75 13.09 3.97
C ALA A 86 11.61 13.36 4.95
N GLU A 87 10.36 13.27 4.49
CA GLU A 87 9.17 13.49 5.31
C GLU A 87 8.94 12.43 6.41
N VAL A 88 9.60 11.28 6.35
CA VAL A 88 9.59 10.28 7.44
C VAL A 88 10.05 10.90 8.77
N ALA A 89 10.97 11.86 8.72
CA ALA A 89 11.44 12.57 9.91
C ALA A 89 10.33 13.36 10.65
N LEU A 90 9.19 13.60 10.03
CA LEU A 90 8.05 14.28 10.66
C LEU A 90 7.22 13.34 11.55
N GLU A 91 7.24 12.04 11.28
CA GLU A 91 6.43 11.02 11.96
C GLU A 91 7.23 9.73 12.22
N GLU A 92 8.46 9.84 12.70
CA GLU A 92 9.42 8.74 12.80
C GLU A 92 8.89 7.53 13.57
N GLU A 93 8.30 7.73 14.76
CA GLU A 93 7.72 6.64 15.56
C GLU A 93 6.57 5.90 14.84
N ARG A 94 5.73 6.65 14.12
CA ARG A 94 4.63 6.08 13.33
C ARG A 94 5.15 5.28 12.16
N TYR A 95 6.19 5.81 11.50
CA TYR A 95 6.84 5.15 10.39
C TYR A 95 7.56 3.87 10.82
N GLU A 96 8.27 3.86 11.95
CA GLU A 96 8.96 2.66 12.45
C GLU A 96 7.97 1.50 12.64
N ARG A 97 6.84 1.73 13.31
CA ARG A 97 5.80 0.71 13.45
C ARG A 97 5.31 0.22 12.08
N SER A 98 5.04 1.15 11.18
CA SER A 98 4.61 0.83 9.83
C SER A 98 5.64 -0.01 9.07
N LYS A 99 6.93 0.34 9.14
CA LYS A 99 8.04 -0.41 8.55
C LYS A 99 8.04 -1.88 9.00
N TYR A 100 7.87 -2.13 10.30
CA TYR A 100 7.90 -3.48 10.85
C TYR A 100 6.74 -4.33 10.34
N LEU A 101 5.55 -3.75 10.26
CA LEU A 101 4.36 -4.41 9.73
C LEU A 101 4.40 -4.57 8.21
N GLN A 102 4.95 -3.61 7.47
CA GLN A 102 5.24 -3.75 6.05
C GLN A 102 6.20 -4.92 5.78
N TRP A 103 7.22 -5.08 6.64
CA TRP A 103 8.16 -6.19 6.53
C TRP A 103 7.44 -7.53 6.73
N LEU A 104 6.58 -7.64 7.74
CA LEU A 104 5.75 -8.82 7.97
C LEU A 104 4.88 -9.14 6.74
N TRP A 105 4.19 -8.13 6.18
CA TRP A 105 3.36 -8.28 5.00
C TRP A 105 4.15 -8.82 3.81
N ARG A 106 5.27 -8.17 3.47
CA ARG A 106 6.10 -8.55 2.32
C ARG A 106 6.71 -9.95 2.48
N GLN A 107 7.18 -10.28 3.69
CA GLN A 107 7.75 -11.59 3.96
C GLN A 107 6.66 -12.69 3.97
N PHE A 108 5.48 -12.40 4.50
CA PHE A 108 4.35 -13.32 4.40
C PHE A 108 4.02 -13.64 2.93
N ASP A 109 3.95 -12.65 2.06
CA ASP A 109 3.68 -12.83 0.63
C ASP A 109 4.76 -13.69 -0.09
N ALA A 110 5.95 -13.80 0.47
CA ALA A 110 7.01 -14.68 -0.01
C ALA A 110 6.87 -16.14 0.47
N THR A 111 5.95 -16.43 1.40
CA THR A 111 5.71 -17.79 1.88
C THR A 111 4.75 -18.57 0.98
N PRO A 112 4.83 -19.92 0.92
CA PRO A 112 3.82 -20.73 0.25
C PRO A 112 2.42 -20.59 0.85
N MET A 113 2.31 -20.21 2.12
CA MET A 113 1.03 -20.02 2.82
C MET A 113 0.24 -18.83 2.28
N ALA A 114 0.90 -17.85 1.68
CA ALA A 114 0.26 -16.71 1.02
C ALA A 114 -0.64 -17.10 -0.17
N ASP A 115 -0.47 -18.30 -0.72
CA ASP A 115 -1.30 -18.85 -1.81
C ASP A 115 -2.53 -19.62 -1.29
N ASN A 116 -2.63 -19.89 0.03
CA ASN A 116 -3.85 -20.42 0.63
C ASN A 116 -4.84 -19.28 0.91
N VAL A 117 -5.77 -19.07 -0.01
CA VAL A 117 -6.67 -17.91 -0.03
C VAL A 117 -7.43 -17.71 1.29
N GLU A 118 -8.00 -18.77 1.88
CA GLU A 118 -8.78 -18.65 3.12
C GLU A 118 -7.92 -18.22 4.31
N PHE A 119 -6.71 -18.72 4.42
CA PHE A 119 -5.75 -18.26 5.42
C PHE A 119 -5.23 -16.86 5.11
N ALA A 120 -4.77 -16.66 3.89
CA ALA A 120 -4.07 -15.44 3.51
C ALA A 120 -4.94 -14.18 3.57
N LEU A 121 -6.22 -14.27 3.22
CA LEU A 121 -7.14 -13.13 3.34
C LEU A 121 -7.34 -12.70 4.79
N ARG A 122 -7.48 -13.66 5.72
CA ARG A 122 -7.62 -13.38 7.16
C ARG A 122 -6.35 -12.79 7.74
N PHE A 123 -5.20 -13.36 7.37
CA PHE A 123 -3.91 -12.92 7.88
C PHE A 123 -3.56 -11.51 7.39
N ARG A 124 -3.77 -11.20 6.10
CA ARG A 124 -3.55 -9.85 5.58
C ARG A 124 -4.54 -8.83 6.13
N HIS A 125 -5.80 -9.22 6.34
CA HIS A 125 -6.79 -8.35 6.97
C HIS A 125 -6.34 -7.96 8.39
N MET A 126 -5.94 -8.93 9.20
CA MET A 126 -5.42 -8.71 10.54
C MET A 126 -4.18 -7.80 10.53
N ILE A 127 -3.20 -8.03 9.62
CA ILE A 127 -2.05 -7.11 9.51
C ILE A 127 -2.49 -5.71 9.10
N ALA A 128 -3.46 -5.58 8.17
CA ALA A 128 -3.97 -4.29 7.72
C ALA A 128 -4.58 -3.49 8.88
N GLU A 129 -5.32 -4.12 9.79
CA GLU A 129 -5.89 -3.47 10.98
C GLU A 129 -4.82 -2.88 11.91
N HIS A 130 -3.61 -3.45 11.93
CA HIS A 130 -2.48 -2.92 12.69
C HIS A 130 -1.67 -1.86 11.93
N LEU A 131 -1.74 -1.85 10.61
CA LEU A 131 -0.86 -1.10 9.72
C LEU A 131 -1.54 0.15 9.12
N PHE A 132 -2.76 -0.01 8.59
CA PHE A 132 -3.46 1.08 7.93
C PHE A 132 -4.06 2.05 8.96
N GLU A 133 -4.37 3.26 8.54
CA GLU A 133 -5.02 4.26 9.41
C GLU A 133 -6.40 3.78 9.85
N GLU A 134 -7.19 3.22 8.90
CA GLU A 134 -8.50 2.64 9.15
C GLU A 134 -8.74 1.46 8.22
N VAL A 135 -9.39 0.40 8.73
CA VAL A 135 -9.83 -0.75 7.94
C VAL A 135 -11.24 -1.12 8.35
N GLY A 136 -12.16 -1.08 7.41
CA GLY A 136 -13.55 -1.49 7.61
C GLY A 136 -13.76 -3.00 7.66
N GLU A 137 -15.01 -3.40 7.92
CA GLU A 137 -15.39 -4.81 8.01
C GLU A 137 -15.34 -5.51 6.64
N ASN A 138 -15.09 -6.83 6.65
CA ASN A 138 -15.18 -7.71 5.49
C ASN A 138 -14.29 -7.29 4.30
N CYS A 139 -13.14 -6.67 4.57
CA CYS A 139 -12.15 -6.34 3.55
C CYS A 139 -11.33 -7.57 3.15
N ARG A 140 -10.92 -7.63 1.89
CA ARG A 140 -10.16 -8.74 1.31
C ARG A 140 -8.94 -8.21 0.58
N PHE A 141 -7.78 -8.56 1.09
CA PHE A 141 -6.49 -8.17 0.54
C PHE A 141 -5.80 -9.38 -0.08
N PHE A 142 -5.66 -9.39 -1.39
CA PHE A 142 -5.00 -10.48 -2.12
C PHE A 142 -3.48 -10.32 -2.14
N LYS A 143 -2.77 -11.20 -2.84
CA LYS A 143 -1.31 -11.27 -2.85
C LYS A 143 -0.68 -10.15 -3.68
N GLY A 144 0.54 -9.73 -3.30
CA GLY A 144 1.33 -8.79 -4.10
C GLY A 144 0.90 -7.33 -3.96
N ILE A 145 0.01 -6.99 -3.03
CA ILE A 145 -0.32 -5.60 -2.75
C ILE A 145 0.90 -4.92 -2.14
N THR A 146 1.31 -3.80 -2.74
CA THR A 146 2.43 -2.97 -2.27
C THR A 146 1.94 -1.57 -1.91
N PHE A 147 2.59 -0.95 -0.93
CA PHE A 147 2.29 0.41 -0.48
C PHE A 147 3.58 1.11 -0.04
N THR A 148 3.55 2.45 0.04
CA THR A 148 4.71 3.26 0.42
C THR A 148 4.94 3.22 1.91
N TYR A 149 3.94 3.59 2.71
CA TYR A 149 3.98 3.58 4.17
C TYR A 149 2.97 2.60 4.79
N GLY A 150 1.78 2.50 4.23
CA GLY A 150 0.64 1.77 4.77
C GLY A 150 -0.19 2.61 5.74
N HIS A 151 0.44 3.35 6.62
CA HIS A 151 -0.23 4.10 7.70
C HIS A 151 -1.03 5.34 7.24
N ASN A 152 -0.96 5.72 5.97
CA ASN A 152 -1.77 6.79 5.38
C ASN A 152 -2.91 6.27 4.51
N ILE A 153 -3.25 4.99 4.65
CA ILE A 153 -4.35 4.33 3.92
C ILE A 153 -5.54 4.19 4.85
N SER A 154 -6.72 4.67 4.41
CA SER A 154 -8.00 4.36 5.03
C SER A 154 -8.86 3.57 4.05
N VAL A 155 -9.46 2.48 4.50
CA VAL A 155 -10.30 1.57 3.71
C VAL A 155 -11.63 1.36 4.41
N GLY A 156 -12.73 1.59 3.70
CA GLY A 156 -14.10 1.37 4.18
C GLY A 156 -14.51 -0.11 4.20
N ASP A 157 -15.80 -0.35 4.35
CA ASP A 157 -16.38 -1.70 4.47
C ASP A 157 -16.48 -2.43 3.13
N ASN A 158 -16.38 -3.77 3.17
CA ASN A 158 -16.64 -4.66 2.03
C ASN A 158 -15.74 -4.40 0.80
N VAL A 159 -14.51 -3.91 1.02
CA VAL A 159 -13.55 -3.61 -0.03
C VAL A 159 -12.81 -4.88 -0.47
N VAL A 160 -12.57 -4.99 -1.78
CA VAL A 160 -11.75 -6.07 -2.35
C VAL A 160 -10.61 -5.49 -3.15
N ILE A 161 -9.39 -5.76 -2.73
CA ILE A 161 -8.16 -5.38 -3.43
C ILE A 161 -7.49 -6.66 -3.93
N HIS A 162 -7.40 -6.81 -5.26
CA HIS A 162 -6.86 -8.00 -5.91
C HIS A 162 -5.32 -8.00 -6.00
N ASP A 163 -4.79 -8.98 -6.74
CA ASP A 163 -3.35 -9.23 -6.81
C ASP A 163 -2.58 -8.08 -7.47
N ASP A 164 -1.33 -7.88 -7.01
CA ASP A 164 -0.35 -6.96 -7.61
C ASP A 164 -0.83 -5.49 -7.71
N VAL A 165 -1.70 -5.07 -6.81
CA VAL A 165 -2.15 -3.66 -6.70
C VAL A 165 -1.09 -2.84 -5.98
N HIS A 166 -0.81 -1.64 -6.51
CA HIS A 166 0.06 -0.66 -5.87
C HIS A 166 -0.76 0.50 -5.28
N LEU A 167 -0.61 0.72 -3.98
CA LEU A 167 -1.25 1.79 -3.21
C LEU A 167 -0.16 2.75 -2.72
N ASP A 168 0.10 3.80 -3.48
CA ASP A 168 1.05 4.81 -3.02
C ASP A 168 0.36 5.76 -2.04
N ASP A 169 0.74 5.65 -0.79
CA ASP A 169 0.25 6.44 0.33
C ASP A 169 1.30 7.38 0.93
N ARG A 170 2.23 7.84 0.09
CA ARG A 170 3.21 8.86 0.49
C ARG A 170 2.51 10.16 0.96
N GLY A 171 1.42 10.54 0.28
CA GLY A 171 0.43 11.48 0.78
C GLY A 171 -0.64 10.77 1.61
N ARG A 172 -1.89 10.82 1.18
CA ARG A 172 -3.02 10.14 1.82
C ARG A 172 -3.88 9.41 0.78
N LEU A 173 -4.36 8.23 1.14
CA LEU A 173 -5.25 7.45 0.30
C LEU A 173 -6.51 7.04 1.08
N THR A 174 -7.68 7.45 0.58
CA THR A 174 -8.97 7.00 1.12
C THR A 174 -9.71 6.17 0.09
N ILE A 175 -10.12 4.98 0.49
CA ILE A 175 -10.91 4.04 -0.29
C ILE A 175 -12.22 3.82 0.44
N GLY A 176 -13.33 4.20 -0.17
CA GLY A 176 -14.67 4.09 0.40
C GLY A 176 -15.20 2.66 0.48
N ASP A 177 -16.49 2.55 0.79
CA ASP A 177 -17.17 1.27 0.96
C ASP A 177 -17.43 0.56 -0.37
N ARG A 178 -17.45 -0.77 -0.35
CA ARG A 178 -17.82 -1.63 -1.49
C ARG A 178 -17.00 -1.40 -2.75
N VAL A 179 -15.81 -0.84 -2.59
CA VAL A 179 -14.86 -0.63 -3.68
C VAL A 179 -14.24 -1.96 -4.12
N SER A 180 -14.08 -2.10 -5.43
CA SER A 180 -13.37 -3.24 -6.02
C SER A 180 -12.20 -2.75 -6.87
N ILE A 181 -10.99 -3.13 -6.48
CA ILE A 181 -9.74 -2.81 -7.19
C ILE A 181 -9.18 -4.09 -7.78
N SER A 182 -9.11 -4.15 -9.11
CA SER A 182 -8.66 -5.33 -9.84
C SER A 182 -7.13 -5.37 -9.97
N ASP A 183 -6.65 -6.53 -10.41
CA ASP A 183 -5.23 -6.85 -10.54
C ASP A 183 -4.42 -5.78 -11.28
N GLY A 184 -3.22 -5.49 -10.78
CA GLY A 184 -2.28 -4.57 -11.42
C GLY A 184 -2.70 -3.09 -11.42
N THR A 185 -3.72 -2.70 -10.67
CA THR A 185 -4.13 -1.30 -10.56
C THR A 185 -3.14 -0.51 -9.70
N HIS A 186 -2.84 0.72 -10.11
CA HIS A 186 -1.97 1.64 -9.38
C HIS A 186 -2.75 2.88 -8.95
N ILE A 187 -2.63 3.27 -7.69
CA ILE A 187 -3.21 4.50 -7.14
C ILE A 187 -2.07 5.30 -6.52
N TYR A 188 -1.88 6.53 -7.00
CA TYR A 188 -0.80 7.40 -6.53
C TYR A 188 -1.33 8.52 -5.63
N SER A 189 -0.51 8.95 -4.68
CA SER A 189 -0.79 10.09 -3.79
C SER A 189 0.34 11.12 -3.76
N HIS A 190 1.39 10.97 -4.58
CA HIS A 190 2.42 11.99 -4.74
C HIS A 190 2.79 12.20 -6.21
N ASP A 191 3.33 13.37 -6.52
CA ASP A 191 3.95 13.71 -7.80
C ASP A 191 5.32 14.35 -7.56
N HIS A 192 6.22 14.18 -8.53
CA HIS A 192 7.47 14.94 -8.60
C HIS A 192 7.32 16.13 -9.52
N ASP A 193 8.01 17.23 -9.23
CA ASP A 193 8.09 18.35 -10.16
C ASP A 193 8.86 17.93 -11.43
N ILE A 194 8.43 18.44 -12.57
CA ILE A 194 9.01 18.05 -13.86
C ILE A 194 10.34 18.73 -14.16
N VAL A 195 10.71 19.77 -13.41
CA VAL A 195 11.96 20.53 -13.55
C VAL A 195 12.94 20.13 -12.48
N ASP A 196 12.47 20.10 -11.22
CA ASP A 196 13.25 19.69 -10.07
C ASP A 196 12.66 18.45 -9.43
N GLN A 197 13.22 17.28 -9.74
CA GLN A 197 12.73 16.00 -9.25
C GLN A 197 12.89 15.81 -7.74
N THR A 198 13.66 16.67 -7.05
CA THR A 198 13.77 16.67 -5.58
C THR A 198 12.53 17.28 -4.93
N GLU A 199 11.79 18.11 -5.67
CA GLU A 199 10.53 18.68 -5.23
C GLU A 199 9.40 17.64 -5.35
N VAL A 200 8.80 17.29 -4.22
CA VAL A 200 7.71 16.33 -4.12
C VAL A 200 6.48 17.00 -3.58
N THR A 201 5.34 16.79 -4.22
CA THR A 201 4.04 17.24 -3.74
C THR A 201 3.19 16.03 -3.34
N ASN A 202 2.78 15.98 -2.08
CA ASN A 202 1.88 14.97 -1.54
C ASN A 202 0.43 15.41 -1.68
N PHE A 203 -0.45 14.46 -1.95
CA PHE A 203 -1.87 14.69 -2.18
C PHE A 203 -2.74 13.70 -1.39
N HIS A 204 -3.97 14.10 -1.14
CA HIS A 204 -5.03 13.19 -0.73
C HIS A 204 -5.75 12.65 -1.98
N THR A 205 -5.54 11.39 -2.31
CA THR A 205 -6.26 10.70 -3.39
C THR A 205 -7.46 9.97 -2.82
N VAL A 206 -8.62 10.09 -3.47
CA VAL A 206 -9.90 9.59 -2.96
C VAL A 206 -10.58 8.71 -3.98
N VAL A 207 -10.94 7.50 -3.55
CA VAL A 207 -11.82 6.57 -4.28
C VAL A 207 -13.09 6.43 -3.46
N GLU A 208 -14.21 7.00 -3.94
CA GLU A 208 -15.47 6.99 -3.21
C GLU A 208 -16.17 5.60 -3.25
N ASP A 209 -17.34 5.50 -2.62
CA ASP A 209 -18.09 4.26 -2.47
C ASP A 209 -18.48 3.63 -3.82
N ASP A 210 -18.63 2.31 -3.83
CA ASP A 210 -19.12 1.51 -4.96
C ASP A 210 -18.28 1.63 -6.25
N VAL A 211 -17.09 2.24 -6.19
CA VAL A 211 -16.18 2.40 -7.33
C VAL A 211 -15.59 1.05 -7.75
N ARG A 212 -15.42 0.90 -9.07
CA ARG A 212 -14.66 -0.22 -9.65
C ARG A 212 -13.47 0.30 -10.45
N LEU A 213 -12.28 0.02 -9.97
CA LEU A 213 -11.04 0.18 -10.71
C LEU A 213 -10.74 -1.18 -11.37
N THR A 214 -10.75 -1.23 -12.70
CA THR A 214 -10.54 -2.50 -13.40
C THR A 214 -9.06 -2.69 -13.75
N PHE A 215 -8.69 -3.88 -14.18
CA PHE A 215 -7.31 -4.35 -14.28
C PHE A 215 -6.35 -3.35 -14.97
N ASP A 216 -5.13 -3.26 -14.46
CA ASP A 216 -4.06 -2.40 -14.96
C ASP A 216 -4.46 -0.91 -15.09
N SER A 217 -5.49 -0.45 -14.38
CA SER A 217 -5.85 0.97 -14.39
C SER A 217 -4.92 1.77 -13.47
N MET A 218 -4.83 3.09 -13.74
CA MET A 218 -4.00 4.00 -12.96
C MET A 218 -4.79 5.24 -12.54
N VAL A 219 -4.70 5.61 -11.28
CA VAL A 219 -5.25 6.84 -10.72
C VAL A 219 -4.10 7.74 -10.27
N ARG A 220 -4.05 8.95 -10.84
CA ARG A 220 -3.03 9.94 -10.52
C ARG A 220 -3.24 10.54 -9.13
N ALA A 221 -2.15 10.97 -8.50
CA ALA A 221 -2.13 11.65 -7.22
C ALA A 221 -3.11 12.84 -7.15
N GLY A 222 -3.84 12.95 -6.05
CA GLY A 222 -4.80 14.01 -5.79
C GLY A 222 -6.10 13.93 -6.60
N VAL A 223 -6.30 12.88 -7.38
CA VAL A 223 -7.55 12.65 -8.11
C VAL A 223 -8.63 12.10 -7.18
N LYS A 224 -9.87 12.53 -7.40
CA LYS A 224 -11.07 11.97 -6.80
C LYS A 224 -11.83 11.13 -7.83
N VAL A 225 -12.03 9.86 -7.54
CA VAL A 225 -12.91 8.98 -8.32
C VAL A 225 -14.27 8.93 -7.62
N GLY A 226 -15.28 9.54 -8.24
CA GLY A 226 -16.60 9.73 -7.65
C GLY A 226 -17.39 8.44 -7.48
N GLU A 227 -18.34 8.48 -6.56
CA GLU A 227 -19.19 7.36 -6.15
C GLU A 227 -19.71 6.54 -7.34
N ASN A 228 -19.67 5.23 -7.20
CA ASN A 228 -20.22 4.29 -8.18
C ASN A 228 -19.60 4.42 -9.59
N ALA A 229 -18.46 5.10 -9.75
CA ALA A 229 -17.78 5.17 -11.04
C ALA A 229 -17.12 3.84 -11.43
N VAL A 230 -16.83 3.70 -12.72
CA VAL A 230 -16.06 2.57 -13.26
C VAL A 230 -14.89 3.11 -14.07
N VAL A 231 -13.68 2.75 -13.68
CA VAL A 231 -12.47 3.00 -14.45
C VAL A 231 -12.17 1.74 -15.28
N GLY A 232 -12.22 1.88 -16.60
CA GLY A 232 -11.99 0.77 -17.54
C GLY A 232 -10.55 0.26 -17.49
N GLY A 233 -10.33 -0.99 -17.92
CA GLY A 233 -9.01 -1.61 -17.92
C GLY A 233 -7.98 -0.79 -18.69
N ARG A 234 -6.78 -0.63 -18.08
CA ARG A 234 -5.67 0.17 -18.62
C ARG A 234 -5.98 1.63 -18.85
N ALA A 235 -7.02 2.16 -18.21
CA ALA A 235 -7.29 3.60 -18.26
C ALA A 235 -6.34 4.36 -17.31
N VAL A 236 -5.91 5.55 -17.70
CA VAL A 236 -5.09 6.45 -16.90
C VAL A 236 -5.91 7.65 -16.51
N VAL A 237 -6.36 7.70 -15.26
CA VAL A 237 -7.17 8.78 -14.70
C VAL A 237 -6.27 9.93 -14.26
N GLN A 238 -6.36 11.05 -14.95
CA GLN A 238 -5.54 12.26 -14.70
C GLN A 238 -6.33 13.42 -14.08
N SER A 239 -7.66 13.32 -14.06
CA SER A 239 -8.58 14.34 -13.55
C SER A 239 -9.70 13.66 -12.79
N ASP A 240 -10.42 14.41 -11.97
CA ASP A 240 -11.55 13.88 -11.21
C ASP A 240 -12.57 13.17 -12.11
N VAL A 241 -13.11 12.09 -11.61
CA VAL A 241 -14.15 11.30 -12.28
C VAL A 241 -15.48 11.58 -11.58
N PRO A 242 -16.50 12.05 -12.30
CA PRO A 242 -17.81 12.27 -11.70
C PRO A 242 -18.45 10.96 -11.23
N ALA A 243 -19.35 11.06 -10.24
CA ALA A 243 -20.11 9.91 -9.76
C ALA A 243 -20.91 9.25 -10.90
N HIS A 244 -21.01 7.93 -10.85
CA HIS A 244 -21.76 7.09 -11.79
C HIS A 244 -21.24 7.04 -13.23
N HIS A 245 -20.07 7.61 -13.51
CA HIS A 245 -19.47 7.59 -14.83
C HIS A 245 -18.66 6.32 -15.10
N VAL A 246 -18.60 5.97 -16.40
CA VAL A 246 -17.68 4.98 -16.94
C VAL A 246 -16.60 5.72 -17.71
N VAL A 247 -15.36 5.63 -17.28
CA VAL A 247 -14.22 6.27 -17.94
C VAL A 247 -13.27 5.24 -18.52
N VAL A 248 -12.70 5.54 -19.70
CA VAL A 248 -11.77 4.66 -20.39
C VAL A 248 -10.70 5.47 -21.12
N GLY A 249 -9.58 4.84 -21.43
CA GLY A 249 -8.51 5.38 -22.28
C GLY A 249 -7.39 6.06 -21.51
N MET A 250 -6.46 6.67 -22.26
CA MET A 250 -5.24 7.29 -21.75
C MET A 250 -5.00 8.61 -22.52
N PRO A 251 -5.32 9.76 -21.94
CA PRO A 251 -5.98 9.96 -20.65
C PRO A 251 -7.43 9.42 -20.62
N ALA A 252 -7.89 9.03 -19.46
CA ALA A 252 -9.26 8.52 -19.27
C ALA A 252 -10.29 9.63 -19.55
N LYS A 253 -11.34 9.26 -20.26
CA LYS A 253 -12.47 10.14 -20.58
C LYS A 253 -13.78 9.43 -20.27
N SER A 254 -14.77 10.19 -19.83
CA SER A 254 -16.14 9.70 -19.70
C SER A 254 -16.69 9.29 -21.06
N VAL A 255 -17.19 8.07 -21.13
CA VAL A 255 -17.80 7.52 -22.35
C VAL A 255 -19.26 7.17 -22.15
N ARG A 256 -19.69 7.11 -20.88
CA ARG A 256 -21.03 6.67 -20.53
C ARG A 256 -21.36 6.99 -19.07
N ILE A 257 -22.62 7.26 -18.79
CA ILE A 257 -23.22 7.21 -17.46
C ILE A 257 -23.72 5.78 -17.22
N LYS A 258 -23.62 5.27 -16.01
CA LYS A 258 -24.18 3.96 -15.65
C LYS A 258 -25.70 3.97 -15.85
N PRO A 259 -26.29 2.89 -16.41
CA PRO A 259 -27.74 2.83 -16.61
C PRO A 259 -28.51 3.00 -15.30
N GLY A 260 -29.52 3.88 -15.32
CA GLY A 260 -30.35 4.21 -14.18
C GLY A 260 -29.88 5.40 -13.34
N PHE A 261 -28.80 6.05 -13.74
CA PHE A 261 -28.22 7.22 -13.05
C PHE A 261 -28.21 8.49 -13.96
N GLU A 262 -28.83 8.41 -15.13
CA GLU A 262 -28.81 9.48 -16.13
C GLU A 262 -29.44 10.79 -15.65
N ASP A 263 -30.40 10.71 -14.72
CA ASP A 263 -31.12 11.86 -14.17
C ASP A 263 -30.37 12.56 -13.01
N VAL A 264 -29.33 11.92 -12.45
CA VAL A 264 -28.61 12.43 -11.27
C VAL A 264 -27.13 12.64 -11.51
N ALA A 265 -26.56 12.03 -12.56
CA ALA A 265 -25.16 12.18 -12.91
C ALA A 265 -24.93 13.42 -13.77
N GLU A 266 -23.73 13.98 -13.70
CA GLU A 266 -23.29 15.02 -14.64
C GLU A 266 -23.30 14.49 -16.08
N PRO A 267 -23.57 15.34 -17.09
CA PRO A 267 -23.50 14.92 -18.49
C PRO A 267 -22.12 14.41 -18.88
N VAL A 268 -22.04 13.44 -19.79
CA VAL A 268 -20.77 12.83 -20.25
C VAL A 268 -19.79 13.85 -20.83
N ASP A 269 -20.30 14.92 -21.44
CA ASP A 269 -19.56 16.01 -22.05
C ASP A 269 -19.38 17.24 -21.15
N ALA A 270 -19.77 17.15 -19.87
CA ALA A 270 -19.51 18.20 -18.90
C ALA A 270 -18.02 18.45 -18.73
N GLU A 271 -17.63 19.71 -18.69
CA GLU A 271 -16.29 20.08 -18.26
C GLU A 271 -16.18 19.89 -16.74
N ILE A 272 -15.40 18.91 -16.32
CA ILE A 272 -15.11 18.64 -14.91
C ILE A 272 -13.84 19.37 -14.53
N GLU A 273 -13.97 20.40 -13.72
CA GLU A 273 -12.81 21.03 -13.07
C GLU A 273 -12.25 20.05 -12.02
N SER A 274 -11.03 19.62 -12.23
CA SER A 274 -10.33 18.81 -11.22
C SER A 274 -9.84 19.71 -10.10
N ASP A 275 -10.32 19.48 -8.89
CA ASP A 275 -9.92 20.24 -7.71
C ASP A 275 -8.71 19.61 -7.00
N ARG A 276 -7.78 19.10 -7.80
CA ARG A 276 -6.61 18.39 -7.31
C ARG A 276 -5.75 19.24 -6.37
N THR A 277 -5.61 20.54 -6.67
CA THR A 277 -4.81 21.48 -5.87
C THR A 277 -5.38 21.64 -4.45
N SER A 278 -6.68 21.58 -4.25
CA SER A 278 -7.27 21.64 -2.90
C SER A 278 -6.96 20.41 -2.04
N ARG A 279 -6.46 19.35 -2.66
CA ARG A 279 -6.09 18.11 -2.00
C ARG A 279 -4.58 17.95 -1.81
N GLU A 280 -3.80 18.99 -2.05
CA GLU A 280 -2.38 19.02 -1.67
C GLU A 280 -2.24 18.95 -0.15
N ILE A 281 -1.26 18.17 0.30
CA ILE A 281 -0.90 18.03 1.71
C ILE A 281 0.45 18.73 1.89
N PRO A 282 0.45 19.98 2.38
CA PRO A 282 1.70 20.69 2.63
C PRO A 282 2.45 20.05 3.81
N TYR A 283 3.75 20.01 3.71
CA TYR A 283 4.63 19.64 4.81
C TYR A 283 5.89 20.49 4.77
N ASP A 284 6.43 20.79 5.94
CA ASP A 284 7.68 21.54 6.10
C ASP A 284 8.70 20.63 6.76
N LEU A 285 9.84 20.44 6.11
CA LEU A 285 10.94 19.66 6.68
C LEU A 285 11.71 20.49 7.71
N PRO A 286 12.24 19.86 8.79
CA PRO A 286 13.10 20.55 9.76
C PRO A 286 14.33 21.16 9.06
N GLU A 287 14.67 22.42 9.42
CA GLU A 287 15.81 23.14 8.81
C GLU A 287 17.17 22.44 9.03
N ASP A 288 17.28 21.66 10.09
CA ASP A 288 18.49 20.90 10.45
C ASP A 288 18.51 19.47 9.91
N LEU A 289 17.46 19.08 9.17
CA LEU A 289 17.41 17.74 8.56
C LEU A 289 18.51 17.59 7.52
N VAL A 290 19.36 16.60 7.72
CA VAL A 290 20.39 16.25 6.76
C VAL A 290 19.79 15.40 5.65
N VAL A 291 19.36 16.04 4.57
CA VAL A 291 18.91 15.37 3.35
C VAL A 291 20.10 15.16 2.40
N PHE A 292 20.01 14.13 1.57
CA PHE A 292 20.93 13.94 0.48
C PHE A 292 20.15 13.81 -0.84
N ASP A 293 20.70 14.43 -1.89
CA ASP A 293 20.25 14.17 -3.24
C ASP A 293 20.76 12.80 -3.68
N GLU A 294 19.88 11.92 -4.11
CA GLU A 294 20.23 10.59 -4.63
C GLU A 294 21.29 10.67 -5.74
N PHE A 295 21.22 11.70 -6.57
CA PHE A 295 22.19 11.98 -7.62
C PHE A 295 23.48 12.60 -7.09
N GLY A 296 23.47 13.25 -5.94
CA GLY A 296 24.64 13.87 -5.28
C GLY A 296 25.76 12.88 -4.90
N ARG A 297 25.45 11.60 -4.80
CA ARG A 297 26.47 10.53 -4.61
C ARG A 297 27.34 10.28 -5.82
N ARG A 298 26.97 10.80 -6.99
CA ARG A 298 27.70 10.71 -8.24
C ARG A 298 27.92 12.14 -8.77
N PRO A 299 29.00 12.82 -8.36
CA PRO A 299 29.25 14.21 -8.76
C PRO A 299 29.20 14.45 -10.27
N GLU A 300 29.56 13.45 -11.06
CA GLU A 300 29.50 13.46 -12.53
C GLU A 300 28.09 13.35 -13.12
N LEU A 301 27.09 12.93 -12.32
CA LEU A 301 25.68 12.80 -12.70
C LEU A 301 24.77 13.78 -11.94
N SER A 302 25.30 14.43 -10.89
CA SER A 302 24.54 15.22 -9.93
C SER A 302 24.25 16.66 -10.35
N LYS A 303 24.63 17.07 -11.55
CA LYS A 303 24.24 18.36 -12.07
C LYS A 303 23.19 18.14 -13.14
N PRO A 304 21.98 18.69 -12.95
CA PRO A 304 21.08 18.92 -14.08
C PRO A 304 21.94 19.59 -15.15
N ILE A 305 21.90 19.11 -16.37
CA ILE A 305 22.50 19.82 -17.51
C ILE A 305 21.72 21.11 -17.56
N ASP A 306 22.33 22.22 -17.12
CA ASP A 306 21.76 23.54 -17.27
C ASP A 306 21.57 23.75 -18.78
N PRO A 307 20.32 23.76 -19.29
CA PRO A 307 20.08 23.88 -20.71
C PRO A 307 20.53 25.22 -21.28
N HIS A 308 20.98 26.14 -20.41
CA HIS A 308 21.44 27.49 -20.77
C HIS A 308 22.97 27.66 -20.64
N HIS A 309 23.70 26.64 -20.19
CA HIS A 309 25.15 26.64 -20.27
C HIS A 309 25.60 25.98 -21.57
N SER A 310 25.59 26.79 -22.64
CA SER A 310 26.42 26.54 -23.82
C SER A 310 27.78 27.18 -23.57
N ASP A 311 28.81 26.37 -23.34
CA ASP A 311 30.21 26.78 -23.53
C ASP A 311 30.47 27.19 -24.99
#